data_d8ecddee5160bda36055fbe3663f00e4
#
_entry.id   d8ecddee5160bda36055fbe3663f00e4
#
_cell.length_a   1.000
_cell.length_b   1.000
_cell.length_c   1.000
_cell.angle_alpha   90.00
_cell.angle_beta   90.00
_cell.angle_gamma   90.00
#
_symmetry.space_group_name_H-M   'P 1'
#
loop_
_entity.id
_entity.type
_entity.pdbx_description
1 polymer ?
#
loop_
_entity_poly.entity_id
_entity_poly.type
_entity_poly.pdbx_seq_one_letter_code
_entity_poly.pdbx_strand_id
1 'polypeptide(L)' 'MTFERLTIGENFKGLNMPLSGKKITSTHYINVSGKVDSIPLKTELIHIYN' A
#
# COMPACT_ATOMS: atom_id res chain seq x y z
N MET A 1 -9.74 -0.93 4.61
CA MET A 1 -8.54 -1.21 5.42
C MET A 1 -7.52 -0.09 5.25
N THR A 2 -6.78 0.25 6.29
CA THR A 2 -5.81 1.33 6.22
C THR A 2 -4.41 0.77 5.95
N PHE A 3 -3.51 1.64 5.44
CA PHE A 3 -2.13 1.24 5.21
C PHE A 3 -1.46 0.75 6.49
N GLU A 4 -1.80 1.36 7.60
CA GLU A 4 -1.29 1.00 8.91
C GLU A 4 -1.56 -0.47 9.25
N ARG A 5 -2.71 -0.99 8.83
CA ARG A 5 -3.15 -2.35 9.14
C ARG A 5 -2.63 -3.41 8.18
N LEU A 6 -2.07 -3.00 7.05
CA LEU A 6 -1.49 -3.94 6.12
C LEU A 6 -0.24 -4.58 6.72
N THR A 7 -0.06 -5.86 6.43
CA THR A 7 1.16 -6.58 6.81
C THR A 7 2.23 -6.29 5.77
N ILE A 8 3.47 -6.12 6.20
CA ILE A 8 4.59 -5.92 5.29
C ILE A 8 4.68 -7.12 4.34
N GLY A 9 4.81 -6.82 3.05
CA GLY A 9 4.83 -7.83 1.99
C GLY A 9 3.50 -8.01 1.28
N GLU A 10 2.42 -7.41 1.78
CA GLU A 10 1.11 -7.53 1.15
C GLU A 10 0.90 -6.50 0.05
N ASN A 11 0.19 -6.91 -0.99
CA ASN A 11 -0.16 -6.04 -2.11
C ASN A 11 -1.46 -5.32 -1.81
N PHE A 12 -1.61 -4.10 -2.35
CA PHE A 12 -2.81 -3.30 -2.12
C PHE A 12 -3.05 -2.37 -3.30
N LYS A 13 -4.25 -1.79 -3.32
CA LYS A 13 -4.56 -0.69 -4.23
C LYS A 13 -5.38 0.36 -3.48
N GLY A 14 -5.35 1.59 -3.97
CA GLY A 14 -6.10 2.69 -3.37
C GLY A 14 -7.60 2.49 -3.52
N LEU A 15 -8.37 2.89 -2.51
CA LEU A 15 -9.82 2.80 -2.56
C LEU A 15 -10.42 3.84 -3.50
N ASN A 16 -9.93 5.08 -3.42
CA ASN A 16 -10.44 6.19 -4.21
C ASN A 16 -9.36 6.91 -5.01
N MET A 17 -8.23 6.25 -5.24
CA MET A 17 -7.12 6.87 -5.96
C MET A 17 -6.38 5.82 -6.79
N PRO A 18 -5.76 6.22 -7.92
CA PRO A 18 -5.07 5.27 -8.81
C PRO A 18 -3.69 4.90 -8.26
N LEU A 19 -3.69 4.16 -7.16
CA LEU A 19 -2.50 3.80 -6.43
C LEU A 19 -2.48 2.30 -6.19
N SER A 20 -1.36 1.65 -6.45
CA SER A 20 -1.21 0.24 -6.10
C SER A 20 0.27 -0.07 -5.86
N GLY A 21 0.52 -1.10 -5.07
CA GLY A 21 1.87 -1.48 -4.75
C GLY A 21 1.92 -2.55 -3.67
N LYS A 22 3.12 -2.70 -3.10
CA LYS A 22 3.37 -3.66 -2.03
C LYS A 22 3.99 -2.92 -0.84
N LYS A 23 3.44 -3.16 0.34
CA LYS A 23 3.99 -2.56 1.56
C LYS A 23 5.34 -3.20 1.88
N ILE A 24 6.39 -2.38 2.01
CA ILE A 24 7.73 -2.89 2.26
C ILE A 24 8.26 -2.54 3.65
N THR A 25 7.74 -1.46 4.24
CA THR A 25 8.05 -1.10 5.63
C THR A 25 6.78 -0.60 6.28
N SER A 26 6.85 -0.24 7.56
CA SER A 26 5.68 0.29 8.29
C SER A 26 5.14 1.58 7.67
N THR A 27 5.96 2.33 6.92
CA THR A 27 5.58 3.63 6.38
C THR A 27 5.73 3.75 4.87
N HIS A 28 6.36 2.78 4.20
CA HIS A 28 6.67 2.89 2.78
C HIS A 28 6.18 1.70 1.98
N TYR A 29 5.97 1.91 0.70
CA TYR A 29 5.57 0.87 -0.24
C TYR A 29 6.36 1.03 -1.53
N ILE A 30 6.39 -0.02 -2.34
CA ILE A 30 6.97 0.04 -3.68
C ILE A 30 5.81 -0.09 -4.67
N ASN A 31 5.74 0.82 -5.65
CA ASN A 31 4.66 0.82 -6.63
C ASN A 31 4.99 -0.11 -7.80
N VAL A 32 4.05 -0.24 -8.75
CA VAL A 32 4.22 -1.15 -9.90
C VAL A 32 5.37 -0.72 -10.82
N SER A 33 5.80 0.53 -10.73
CA SER A 33 6.94 1.02 -11.51
C SER A 33 8.27 0.74 -10.82
N GLY A 34 8.25 0.17 -9.61
CA GLY A 34 9.46 -0.11 -8.87
C GLY A 34 9.95 1.06 -8.03
N LYS A 35 9.14 2.11 -7.89
CA LYS A 35 9.52 3.30 -7.14
C LYS A 35 9.00 3.21 -5.71
N VAL A 36 9.85 3.55 -4.75
CA VAL A 36 9.48 3.54 -3.33
C VAL A 36 8.92 4.91 -2.95
N ASP A 37 7.82 4.90 -2.21
CA ASP A 37 7.19 6.13 -1.73
C ASP A 37 6.53 5.88 -0.38
N SER A 38 6.06 6.93 0.26
CA SER A 38 5.36 6.82 1.54
C SER A 38 3.92 7.29 1.38
N ILE A 39 3.08 6.90 2.35
CA ILE A 39 1.66 7.18 2.29
C ILE A 39 1.16 7.35 3.74
N PRO A 40 0.21 8.25 4.01
CA PRO A 40 -0.32 8.39 5.37
C PRO A 40 -0.89 7.07 5.89
N LEU A 41 -0.59 6.76 7.14
CA LEU A 41 -0.97 5.48 7.76
C LEU A 41 -2.48 5.25 7.77
N LYS A 42 -3.27 6.30 7.81
CA LYS A 42 -4.73 6.20 7.85
C LYS A 42 -5.38 6.17 6.47
N THR A 43 -4.59 6.12 5.40
CA THR A 43 -5.14 6.05 4.04
C THR A 43 -5.91 4.74 3.86
N GLU A 44 -7.14 4.86 3.34
CA GLU A 44 -8.01 3.70 3.09
C GLU A 44 -7.58 2.98 1.83
N LEU A 45 -7.40 1.68 1.94
CA LEU A 45 -6.89 0.85 0.85
C LEU A 45 -7.71 -0.43 0.72
N ILE A 46 -7.54 -1.10 -0.42
CA ILE A 46 -8.11 -2.41 -0.67
C ILE A 46 -6.94 -3.41 -0.70
N HIS A 47 -7.02 -4.43 0.15
CA HIS A 47 -6.01 -5.50 0.18
C HIS A 47 -6.23 -6.42 -1.03
N ILE A 48 -5.17 -6.69 -1.77
CA ILE A 48 -5.22 -7.60 -2.91
C ILE A 48 -4.67 -8.95 -2.48
N TYR A 49 -5.52 -9.97 -2.56
CA TYR A 49 -5.13 -11.34 -2.27
C TYR A 49 -4.61 -12.00 -3.55
N ASN A 50 -3.52 -12.71 -3.43
CA ASN A 50 -2.96 -13.44 -4.57
C ASN A 50 -3.22 -14.93 -4.43
#